data_a09bbfe4e1be6319a0cacd66daec367c
#
_entry.id   a09bbfe4e1be6319a0cacd66daec367c
#
_cell.length_a   1.000
_cell.length_b   1.000
_cell.length_c   1.000
_cell.angle_alpha   90.00
_cell.angle_beta   90.00
_cell.angle_gamma   90.00
#
_symmetry.space_group_name_H-M   'P 1'
#
loop_
_entity.id
_entity.type
_entity.pdbx_description
1 polymer ?
#
loop_
_entity_poly.entity_id
_entity_poly.type
_entity_poly.pdbx_seq_one_letter_code
_entity_poly.pdbx_strand_id
1 'polypeptide(L)'
;MEITVESDGEKYSGYWWDAASHQDGLDAAACGRQALGRAVGQIGSEPAPGGRYTAVIDAEMASKLVSPLLRALSGYSIQQNNSFLMDSLGQQRFPEGLTILDVPRIPGQTCSKYFDSEGVATFEAPIVERGVVRQYFINTYMANKMQMAPTIEDATRPKVLPWPVAGLDRAAILARCGSGILVTDFNGGNSNPVTGDFSYGIEGYWFEDGKIVRPVSGMLMTGNFLTLWSRLLAAGDDARPCQTKLVPTLAFAEVDFSG
;
A
#
# COMPACT_ATOMS: atom_id res chain seq x y z
N MET A 1 11.78 13.49 8.17
CA MET A 1 11.91 14.03 9.55
C MET A 1 11.25 13.07 10.50
N GLU A 2 11.90 12.77 11.60
CA GLU A 2 11.36 11.99 12.72
C GLU A 2 11.36 12.87 13.97
N ILE A 3 10.29 12.80 14.76
CA ILE A 3 10.13 13.54 16.00
C ILE A 3 9.67 12.57 17.08
N THR A 4 10.33 12.61 18.23
CA THR A 4 9.94 11.85 19.41
C THR A 4 9.46 12.82 20.49
N VAL A 5 8.30 12.55 21.08
CA VAL A 5 7.76 13.24 22.24
C VAL A 5 7.76 12.30 23.45
N GLU A 6 7.87 12.86 24.65
CA GLU A 6 7.78 12.10 25.90
C GLU A 6 6.57 12.57 26.70
N SER A 7 5.76 11.64 27.17
CA SER A 7 4.61 11.88 28.04
C SER A 7 4.53 10.76 29.06
N ASP A 8 4.43 11.10 30.34
CA ASP A 8 4.31 10.16 31.48
C ASP A 8 5.41 9.07 31.50
N GLY A 9 6.64 9.41 31.04
CA GLY A 9 7.79 8.51 30.98
C GLY A 9 7.83 7.59 29.76
N GLU A 10 6.82 7.62 28.92
CA GLU A 10 6.75 6.88 27.66
C GLU A 10 7.14 7.76 26.47
N LYS A 11 7.71 7.13 25.42
CA LYS A 11 8.18 7.82 24.22
C LYS A 11 7.32 7.44 23.02
N TYR A 12 6.85 8.46 22.30
CA TYR A 12 6.04 8.33 21.10
C TYR A 12 6.75 9.01 19.94
N SER A 13 6.96 8.29 18.84
CA SER A 13 7.64 8.80 17.66
C SER A 13 6.68 8.96 16.49
N GLY A 14 6.90 10.00 15.70
CA GLY A 14 6.19 10.24 14.46
C GLY A 14 7.15 10.58 13.35
N TYR A 15 6.91 10.02 12.18
CA TYR A 15 7.72 10.22 11.00
C TYR A 15 6.90 10.83 9.86
N TRP A 16 7.54 11.74 9.12
CA TRP A 16 7.00 12.26 7.88
C TRP A 16 8.10 12.63 6.90
N TRP A 17 7.83 12.51 5.62
CA TRP A 17 8.73 12.84 4.55
C TRP A 17 7.99 13.44 3.36
N ASP A 18 8.72 14.12 2.50
CA ASP A 18 8.24 14.60 1.23
C ASP A 18 9.35 14.58 0.19
N ALA A 19 9.00 14.54 -1.09
CA ALA A 19 9.92 14.60 -2.21
C ALA A 19 9.29 15.35 -3.38
N ALA A 20 10.08 16.20 -4.01
CA ALA A 20 9.67 16.94 -5.21
C ALA A 20 10.83 17.03 -6.19
N SER A 21 10.53 17.19 -7.49
CA SER A 21 11.54 17.42 -8.53
C SER A 21 12.14 18.83 -8.50
N HIS A 22 11.48 19.77 -7.81
CA HIS A 22 11.93 21.15 -7.65
C HIS A 22 11.80 21.58 -6.19
N GLN A 23 12.70 22.46 -5.72
CA GLN A 23 12.73 22.93 -4.35
C GLN A 23 11.42 23.62 -3.92
N ASP A 24 10.79 24.36 -4.82
CA ASP A 24 9.54 25.06 -4.54
C ASP A 24 8.35 24.13 -4.24
N GLY A 25 8.49 22.85 -4.59
CA GLY A 25 7.51 21.81 -4.27
C GLY A 25 7.66 21.19 -2.88
N LEU A 26 8.70 21.58 -2.12
CA LEU A 26 8.97 21.03 -0.79
C LEU A 26 8.51 21.99 0.31
N ASP A 27 7.69 21.50 1.26
CA ASP A 27 7.36 22.20 2.50
C ASP A 27 7.98 21.50 3.72
N ALA A 28 9.22 21.87 4.06
CA ALA A 28 9.93 21.32 5.20
C ALA A 28 9.22 21.60 6.55
N ALA A 29 8.53 22.75 6.65
CA ALA A 29 7.76 23.09 7.85
C ALA A 29 6.51 22.21 7.98
N ALA A 30 5.84 21.89 6.86
CA ALA A 30 4.75 20.92 6.86
C ALA A 30 5.24 19.52 7.27
N CYS A 31 6.41 19.07 6.79
CA CYS A 31 7.00 17.80 7.24
C CYS A 31 7.18 17.75 8.76
N GLY A 32 7.70 18.82 9.36
CA GLY A 32 7.85 18.92 10.82
C GLY A 32 6.52 18.86 11.57
N ARG A 33 5.53 19.63 11.10
CA ARG A 33 4.19 19.64 11.69
C ARG A 33 3.51 18.28 11.61
N GLN A 34 3.62 17.59 10.48
CA GLN A 34 3.04 16.25 10.29
C GLN A 34 3.72 15.20 11.16
N ALA A 35 5.06 15.18 11.23
CA ALA A 35 5.81 14.27 12.09
C ALA A 35 5.44 14.48 13.56
N LEU A 36 5.38 15.75 14.02
CA LEU A 36 4.94 16.09 15.39
C LEU A 36 3.50 15.65 15.63
N GLY A 37 2.58 15.95 14.72
CA GLY A 37 1.18 15.56 14.84
C GLY A 37 0.99 14.04 14.95
N ARG A 38 1.79 13.26 14.23
CA ARG A 38 1.79 11.79 14.35
C ARG A 38 2.31 11.33 15.70
N ALA A 39 3.43 11.89 16.21
CA ALA A 39 3.97 11.54 17.52
C ALA A 39 2.97 11.88 18.65
N VAL A 40 2.45 13.11 18.67
CA VAL A 40 1.47 13.56 19.65
C VAL A 40 0.18 12.76 19.59
N GLY A 41 -0.25 12.41 18.36
CA GLY A 41 -1.48 11.64 18.13
C GLY A 41 -1.43 10.20 18.67
N GLN A 42 -0.23 9.67 18.98
CA GLN A 42 -0.06 8.35 19.58
C GLN A 42 0.08 8.37 21.10
N ILE A 43 0.08 9.54 21.75
CA ILE A 43 0.15 9.61 23.22
C ILE A 43 -1.03 8.86 23.83
N GLY A 44 -0.72 7.93 24.77
CA GLY A 44 -1.71 7.09 25.43
C GLY A 44 -2.29 6.00 24.54
N SER A 45 -1.58 5.58 23.47
CA SER A 45 -2.02 4.46 22.64
C SER A 45 -1.98 3.16 23.42
N GLU A 46 -3.05 2.37 23.28
CA GLU A 46 -3.20 1.04 23.89
C GLU A 46 -3.77 0.07 22.85
N PRO A 47 -3.54 -1.24 23.01
CA PRO A 47 -4.18 -2.23 22.16
C PRO A 47 -5.72 -2.13 22.19
N ALA A 48 -6.36 -2.38 21.07
CA ALA A 48 -7.78 -2.65 21.02
C ALA A 48 -8.04 -4.14 21.30
N PRO A 49 -9.27 -4.53 21.69
CA PRO A 49 -9.61 -5.94 21.78
C PRO A 49 -9.31 -6.68 20.48
N GLY A 50 -8.78 -7.90 20.58
CA GLY A 50 -8.58 -8.76 19.42
C GLY A 50 -9.93 -9.08 18.73
N GLY A 51 -9.94 -9.13 17.40
CA GLY A 51 -11.16 -9.40 16.66
C GLY A 51 -11.05 -9.12 15.17
N ARG A 52 -12.18 -9.16 14.48
CA ARG A 52 -12.30 -8.80 13.06
C ARG A 52 -12.90 -7.41 12.92
N TYR A 53 -12.20 -6.55 12.25
CA TYR A 53 -12.61 -5.15 12.06
C TYR A 53 -12.44 -4.71 10.61
N THR A 54 -13.12 -3.66 10.23
CA THR A 54 -12.78 -2.93 9.02
C THR A 54 -11.41 -2.29 9.22
N ALA A 55 -10.49 -2.55 8.30
CA ALA A 55 -9.18 -1.92 8.25
C ALA A 55 -9.19 -0.81 7.19
N VAL A 56 -8.86 0.41 7.59
CA VAL A 56 -8.56 1.52 6.69
C VAL A 56 -7.06 1.76 6.74
N ILE A 57 -6.37 1.65 5.61
CA ILE A 57 -4.93 1.82 5.52
C ILE A 57 -4.65 3.19 4.93
N ASP A 58 -3.96 4.04 5.68
CA ASP A 58 -3.55 5.38 5.26
C ASP A 58 -2.72 5.33 3.97
N ALA A 59 -2.93 6.26 3.05
CA ALA A 59 -2.22 6.34 1.77
C ALA A 59 -0.69 6.31 1.94
N GLU A 60 -0.16 6.82 3.07
CA GLU A 60 1.27 6.75 3.37
C GLU A 60 1.78 5.31 3.48
N MET A 61 0.97 4.42 4.07
CA MET A 61 1.33 3.03 4.34
C MET A 61 0.77 2.03 3.33
N ALA A 62 -0.22 2.41 2.55
CA ALA A 62 -0.96 1.51 1.67
C ALA A 62 -0.08 0.81 0.61
N SER A 63 1.04 1.43 0.22
CA SER A 63 2.03 0.82 -0.68
C SER A 63 2.66 -0.47 -0.10
N LYS A 64 2.65 -0.66 1.22
CA LYS A 64 3.10 -1.89 1.89
C LYS A 64 2.23 -3.10 1.55
N LEU A 65 0.97 -2.90 1.22
CA LEU A 65 0.06 -3.98 0.80
C LEU A 65 0.12 -4.28 -0.70
N VAL A 66 0.53 -3.31 -1.52
CA VAL A 66 0.70 -3.48 -2.98
C VAL A 66 2.05 -4.09 -3.32
N SER A 67 3.10 -3.76 -2.58
CA SER A 67 4.46 -4.24 -2.85
C SER A 67 4.59 -5.77 -2.90
N PRO A 68 3.96 -6.57 -2.02
CA PRO A 68 3.98 -8.02 -2.10
C PRO A 68 3.30 -8.57 -3.37
N LEU A 69 2.22 -7.93 -3.84
CA LEU A 69 1.56 -8.31 -5.10
C LEU A 69 2.50 -8.13 -6.29
N LEU A 70 3.15 -6.97 -6.38
CA LEU A 70 4.09 -6.69 -7.47
C LEU A 70 5.26 -7.66 -7.45
N ARG A 71 5.80 -7.97 -6.26
CA ARG A 71 6.87 -8.95 -6.09
C ARG A 71 6.42 -10.36 -6.52
N ALA A 72 5.19 -10.75 -6.18
CA ALA A 72 4.62 -12.04 -6.58
C ALA A 72 4.43 -12.14 -8.10
N LEU A 73 4.29 -11.02 -8.83
CA LEU A 73 4.17 -10.97 -10.29
C LEU A 73 5.54 -10.91 -11.00
N SER A 74 6.66 -10.87 -10.26
CA SER A 74 7.99 -10.84 -10.87
C SER A 74 8.32 -12.18 -11.52
N GLY A 75 8.90 -12.14 -12.73
CA GLY A 75 9.33 -13.34 -13.46
C GLY A 75 10.29 -14.21 -12.65
N TYR A 76 11.13 -13.58 -11.81
CA TYR A 76 12.00 -14.29 -10.88
C TYR A 76 11.20 -15.11 -9.86
N SER A 77 10.20 -14.51 -9.20
CA SER A 77 9.36 -15.20 -8.21
C SER A 77 8.56 -16.34 -8.85
N ILE A 78 7.99 -16.10 -10.05
CA ILE A 78 7.24 -17.11 -10.81
C ILE A 78 8.16 -18.27 -11.19
N GLN A 79 9.34 -17.99 -11.76
CA GLN A 79 10.27 -19.02 -12.22
C GLN A 79 10.81 -19.90 -11.07
N GLN A 80 10.96 -19.32 -9.87
CA GLN A 80 11.42 -20.04 -8.68
C GLN A 80 10.29 -20.78 -7.93
N ASN A 81 9.06 -20.77 -8.43
CA ASN A 81 7.87 -21.25 -7.71
C ASN A 81 7.71 -20.59 -6.32
N ASN A 82 8.08 -19.33 -6.22
CA ASN A 82 8.08 -18.52 -4.99
C ASN A 82 7.08 -17.36 -5.11
N SER A 83 5.85 -17.69 -5.49
CA SER A 83 4.79 -16.70 -5.69
C SER A 83 3.41 -17.28 -5.40
N PHE A 84 2.63 -16.56 -4.58
CA PHE A 84 1.21 -16.87 -4.39
C PHE A 84 0.33 -16.46 -5.60
N LEU A 85 0.91 -15.83 -6.64
CA LEU A 85 0.26 -15.48 -7.90
C LEU A 85 0.77 -16.34 -9.09
N MET A 86 1.26 -17.56 -8.80
CA MET A 86 1.53 -18.56 -9.84
C MET A 86 0.28 -18.80 -10.69
N ASP A 87 0.47 -18.99 -11.99
CA ASP A 87 -0.60 -19.30 -12.97
C ASP A 87 -1.77 -18.30 -12.95
N SER A 88 -1.48 -17.06 -12.58
CA SER A 88 -2.49 -16.01 -12.46
C SER A 88 -2.67 -15.15 -13.71
N LEU A 89 -1.77 -15.26 -14.69
CA LEU A 89 -1.84 -14.45 -15.91
C LEU A 89 -3.16 -14.71 -16.67
N GLY A 90 -3.92 -13.64 -16.91
CA GLY A 90 -5.24 -13.72 -17.53
C GLY A 90 -6.37 -14.19 -16.59
N GLN A 91 -6.07 -14.49 -15.32
CA GLN A 91 -7.05 -14.99 -14.35
C GLN A 91 -7.61 -13.87 -13.48
N GLN A 92 -8.88 -13.99 -13.10
CA GLN A 92 -9.53 -13.15 -12.08
C GLN A 92 -9.02 -13.58 -10.70
N ARG A 93 -8.09 -12.84 -10.12
CA ARG A 93 -7.52 -13.12 -8.78
C ARG A 93 -7.98 -12.14 -7.72
N PHE A 94 -8.48 -11.00 -8.15
CA PHE A 94 -8.90 -9.89 -7.30
C PHE A 94 -10.33 -9.46 -7.64
N PRO A 95 -10.99 -8.66 -6.78
CA PRO A 95 -12.32 -8.15 -7.08
C PRO A 95 -12.28 -7.21 -8.30
N GLU A 96 -13.42 -7.09 -9.01
CA GLU A 96 -13.56 -6.17 -10.15
C GLU A 96 -13.21 -4.71 -9.82
N GLY A 97 -13.37 -4.33 -8.55
CA GLY A 97 -13.01 -2.99 -8.08
C GLY A 97 -11.50 -2.68 -8.10
N LEU A 98 -10.63 -3.70 -8.19
CA LEU A 98 -9.20 -3.48 -8.20
C LEU A 98 -8.66 -3.30 -9.62
N THR A 99 -8.13 -2.11 -9.90
CA THR A 99 -7.32 -1.84 -11.09
C THR A 99 -6.00 -1.21 -10.66
N ILE A 100 -4.89 -1.76 -11.11
CA ILE A 100 -3.54 -1.27 -10.90
C ILE A 100 -2.91 -1.05 -12.28
N LEU A 101 -2.56 0.20 -12.59
CA LEU A 101 -1.84 0.57 -13.81
C LEU A 101 -0.37 0.85 -13.49
N ASP A 102 0.55 0.52 -14.37
CA ASP A 102 1.87 1.14 -14.36
C ASP A 102 1.82 2.44 -15.18
N VAL A 103 2.17 3.58 -14.56
CA VAL A 103 2.13 4.92 -15.18
C VAL A 103 3.54 5.53 -15.16
N PRO A 104 4.48 5.01 -15.95
CA PRO A 104 5.91 5.29 -15.82
C PRO A 104 6.34 6.69 -16.23
N ARG A 105 5.49 7.45 -16.95
CA ARG A 105 5.86 8.71 -17.59
C ARG A 105 4.95 9.86 -17.18
N ILE A 106 4.96 10.20 -15.89
CA ILE A 106 4.23 11.39 -15.42
C ILE A 106 5.22 12.57 -15.35
N PRO A 107 5.08 13.58 -16.21
CA PRO A 107 5.99 14.73 -16.22
C PRO A 107 6.05 15.43 -14.86
N GLY A 108 7.27 15.82 -14.45
CA GLY A 108 7.50 16.56 -13.21
C GLY A 108 7.35 15.74 -11.93
N GLN A 109 7.05 14.46 -12.00
CA GLN A 109 6.98 13.58 -10.82
C GLN A 109 8.26 12.74 -10.66
N THR A 110 8.57 12.42 -9.40
CA THR A 110 9.66 11.50 -9.06
C THR A 110 9.38 10.09 -9.60
N CYS A 111 10.44 9.29 -9.80
CA CYS A 111 10.35 7.89 -10.28
C CYS A 111 9.81 7.69 -11.69
N SER A 112 9.56 8.75 -12.46
CA SER A 112 9.26 8.61 -13.88
C SER A 112 10.52 8.21 -14.66
N LYS A 113 10.40 7.24 -15.57
CA LYS A 113 11.51 6.81 -16.44
C LYS A 113 11.01 6.38 -17.82
N TYR A 114 11.87 6.54 -18.82
CA TYR A 114 11.54 6.24 -20.22
C TYR A 114 11.89 4.80 -20.63
N PHE A 115 12.78 4.15 -19.90
CA PHE A 115 13.24 2.77 -20.15
C PHE A 115 13.69 2.11 -18.83
N ASP A 116 13.68 0.79 -18.81
CA ASP A 116 14.18 -0.03 -17.71
C ASP A 116 15.72 -0.20 -17.76
N SER A 117 16.28 -1.07 -16.90
CA SER A 117 17.73 -1.29 -16.85
C SER A 117 18.26 -2.04 -18.08
N GLU A 118 17.42 -2.74 -18.82
CA GLU A 118 17.76 -3.42 -20.08
C GLU A 118 17.58 -2.51 -21.32
N GLY A 119 17.13 -1.25 -21.14
CA GLY A 119 16.83 -0.32 -22.22
C GLY A 119 15.46 -0.54 -22.87
N VAL A 120 14.61 -1.37 -22.29
CA VAL A 120 13.24 -1.60 -22.77
C VAL A 120 12.40 -0.37 -22.44
N ALA A 121 11.71 0.18 -23.45
CA ALA A 121 10.89 1.38 -23.28
C ALA A 121 9.72 1.11 -22.35
N THR A 122 9.54 1.98 -21.36
CA THR A 122 8.37 1.93 -20.47
C THR A 122 7.14 2.49 -21.20
N PHE A 123 5.96 2.04 -20.85
CA PHE A 123 4.68 2.54 -21.34
C PHE A 123 3.60 2.30 -20.28
N GLU A 124 2.51 3.04 -20.38
CA GLU A 124 1.37 2.82 -19.51
C GLU A 124 0.72 1.47 -19.85
N ALA A 125 0.57 0.62 -18.85
CA ALA A 125 0.01 -0.72 -19.01
C ALA A 125 -0.74 -1.18 -17.75
N PRO A 126 -1.80 -1.99 -17.91
CA PRO A 126 -2.47 -2.60 -16.77
C PRO A 126 -1.62 -3.74 -16.19
N ILE A 127 -1.34 -3.67 -14.89
CA ILE A 127 -0.78 -4.77 -14.10
C ILE A 127 -1.93 -5.70 -13.68
N VAL A 128 -2.96 -5.10 -13.09
CA VAL A 128 -4.24 -5.74 -12.78
C VAL A 128 -5.34 -4.85 -13.35
N GLU A 129 -6.26 -5.41 -14.11
CA GLU A 129 -7.38 -4.68 -14.70
C GLU A 129 -8.70 -5.32 -14.28
N ARG A 130 -9.50 -4.59 -13.52
CA ARG A 130 -10.77 -5.09 -12.98
C ARG A 130 -10.62 -6.46 -12.32
N GLY A 131 -9.56 -6.62 -11.51
CA GLY A 131 -9.23 -7.85 -10.80
C GLY A 131 -8.53 -8.94 -11.60
N VAL A 132 -8.41 -8.80 -12.92
CA VAL A 132 -7.70 -9.76 -13.78
C VAL A 132 -6.22 -9.39 -13.84
N VAL A 133 -5.32 -10.35 -13.56
CA VAL A 133 -3.87 -10.17 -13.71
C VAL A 133 -3.55 -10.09 -15.21
N ARG A 134 -2.96 -8.96 -15.65
CA ARG A 134 -2.69 -8.68 -17.07
C ARG A 134 -1.26 -8.93 -17.49
N GLN A 135 -0.30 -8.85 -16.55
CA GLN A 135 1.09 -9.12 -16.89
C GLN A 135 1.89 -9.65 -15.71
N TYR A 136 2.96 -10.38 -16.04
CA TYR A 136 4.12 -10.63 -15.20
C TYR A 136 5.25 -9.69 -15.60
N PHE A 137 6.17 -9.39 -14.69
CA PHE A 137 7.36 -8.59 -14.94
C PHE A 137 8.50 -9.53 -15.40
N ILE A 138 8.74 -9.58 -16.70
CA ILE A 138 9.63 -10.56 -17.33
C ILE A 138 10.70 -9.83 -18.14
N ASN A 139 11.92 -9.78 -17.58
CA ASN A 139 13.07 -9.25 -18.29
C ASN A 139 13.58 -10.26 -19.34
N THR A 140 14.53 -9.85 -20.16
CA THR A 140 15.08 -10.66 -21.27
C THR A 140 15.65 -12.00 -20.78
N TYR A 141 16.34 -12.03 -19.65
CA TYR A 141 16.88 -13.26 -19.09
C TYR A 141 15.76 -14.25 -18.69
N MET A 142 14.74 -13.77 -17.99
CA MET A 142 13.60 -14.59 -17.55
C MET A 142 12.75 -15.01 -18.73
N ALA A 143 12.57 -14.15 -19.74
CA ALA A 143 11.86 -14.49 -20.98
C ALA A 143 12.47 -15.73 -21.66
N ASN A 144 13.78 -15.73 -21.80
CA ASN A 144 14.52 -16.87 -22.37
C ASN A 144 14.39 -18.13 -21.51
N LYS A 145 14.52 -17.99 -20.19
CA LYS A 145 14.47 -19.12 -19.24
C LYS A 145 13.08 -19.74 -19.13
N MET A 146 12.04 -18.93 -19.20
CA MET A 146 10.64 -19.37 -19.06
C MET A 146 9.95 -19.64 -20.39
N GLN A 147 10.62 -19.39 -21.53
CA GLN A 147 10.04 -19.47 -22.87
C GLN A 147 8.76 -18.60 -23.01
N MET A 148 8.80 -17.41 -22.44
CA MET A 148 7.72 -16.42 -22.47
C MET A 148 8.18 -15.15 -23.20
N ALA A 149 7.22 -14.36 -23.68
CA ALA A 149 7.53 -13.05 -24.23
C ALA A 149 8.05 -12.11 -23.13
N PRO A 150 9.11 -11.30 -23.38
CA PRO A 150 9.55 -10.28 -22.44
C PRO A 150 8.48 -9.18 -22.30
N THR A 151 8.38 -8.62 -21.10
CA THR A 151 7.54 -7.46 -20.81
C THR A 151 8.43 -6.29 -20.37
N ILE A 152 8.37 -5.92 -19.11
CA ILE A 152 9.25 -4.96 -18.45
C ILE A 152 9.83 -5.63 -17.19
N GLU A 153 11.04 -5.29 -16.78
CA GLU A 153 11.68 -5.95 -15.62
C GLU A 153 10.92 -5.80 -14.31
N ASP A 154 10.34 -4.63 -14.07
CA ASP A 154 9.60 -4.26 -12.85
C ASP A 154 8.55 -3.19 -13.14
N ALA A 155 7.53 -3.06 -12.27
CA ALA A 155 6.64 -1.92 -12.28
C ALA A 155 7.42 -0.62 -11.98
N THR A 156 7.28 0.37 -12.83
CA THR A 156 7.96 1.65 -12.68
C THR A 156 7.25 2.55 -11.67
N ARG A 157 5.96 2.77 -11.89
CA ARG A 157 5.14 3.65 -11.06
C ARG A 157 3.70 3.12 -10.97
N PRO A 158 3.49 2.03 -10.23
CA PRO A 158 2.17 1.44 -10.09
C PRO A 158 1.22 2.40 -9.40
N LYS A 159 0.02 2.54 -9.99
CA LYS A 159 -1.08 3.39 -9.52
C LYS A 159 -2.32 2.53 -9.29
N VAL A 160 -2.85 2.53 -8.09
CA VAL A 160 -4.17 1.97 -7.79
C VAL A 160 -5.22 3.00 -8.16
N LEU A 161 -6.18 2.62 -8.99
CA LEU A 161 -7.26 3.51 -9.40
C LEU A 161 -8.35 3.62 -8.31
N PRO A 162 -9.01 4.78 -8.20
CA PRO A 162 -10.12 4.97 -7.27
C PRO A 162 -11.27 3.98 -7.51
N TRP A 163 -11.87 3.50 -6.42
CA TRP A 163 -13.05 2.63 -6.47
C TRP A 163 -13.85 2.72 -5.15
N PRO A 164 -15.18 2.65 -5.15
CA PRO A 164 -16.09 2.52 -6.31
C PRO A 164 -16.33 3.84 -7.05
N VAL A 165 -15.87 4.96 -6.52
CA VAL A 165 -16.04 6.29 -7.10
C VAL A 165 -14.77 7.13 -6.86
N ALA A 166 -14.44 8.00 -7.80
CA ALA A 166 -13.32 8.94 -7.65
C ALA A 166 -13.61 10.05 -6.63
N GLY A 167 -12.55 10.70 -6.13
CA GLY A 167 -12.64 11.82 -5.21
C GLY A 167 -12.84 11.45 -3.74
N LEU A 168 -12.76 10.16 -3.37
CA LEU A 168 -12.76 9.76 -1.96
C LEU A 168 -11.38 10.02 -1.36
N ASP A 169 -11.34 10.84 -0.34
CA ASP A 169 -10.18 10.96 0.56
C ASP A 169 -10.32 10.04 1.78
N ARG A 170 -9.30 10.05 2.65
CA ARG A 170 -9.32 9.25 3.88
C ARG A 170 -10.54 9.54 4.75
N ALA A 171 -10.94 10.81 4.89
CA ALA A 171 -12.08 11.17 5.75
C ALA A 171 -13.40 10.62 5.19
N ALA A 172 -13.59 10.72 3.88
CA ALA A 172 -14.75 10.14 3.20
C ALA A 172 -14.79 8.60 3.30
N ILE A 173 -13.63 7.94 3.24
CA ILE A 173 -13.52 6.49 3.41
C ILE A 173 -13.87 6.10 4.86
N LEU A 174 -13.35 6.79 5.89
CA LEU A 174 -13.71 6.53 7.28
C LEU A 174 -15.22 6.69 7.50
N ALA A 175 -15.81 7.77 6.99
CA ALA A 175 -17.26 8.00 7.09
C ALA A 175 -18.07 6.87 6.41
N ARG A 176 -17.62 6.39 5.24
CA ARG A 176 -18.27 5.28 4.51
C ARG A 176 -18.14 3.95 5.25
N CYS A 177 -17.02 3.70 5.91
CA CYS A 177 -16.76 2.47 6.65
C CYS A 177 -17.45 2.42 8.02
N GLY A 178 -17.79 3.57 8.59
CA GLY A 178 -18.44 3.67 9.90
C GLY A 178 -17.48 3.45 11.05
N SER A 179 -17.04 2.22 11.31
CA SER A 179 -16.18 1.88 12.45
C SER A 179 -15.10 0.89 12.07
N GLY A 180 -13.96 0.93 12.78
CA GLY A 180 -12.83 0.01 12.54
C GLY A 180 -11.50 0.54 13.05
N ILE A 181 -10.42 0.10 12.40
CA ILE A 181 -9.04 0.51 12.71
C ILE A 181 -8.45 1.24 11.49
N LEU A 182 -8.04 2.49 11.69
CA LEU A 182 -7.21 3.24 10.75
C LEU A 182 -5.74 2.90 11.04
N VAL A 183 -5.08 2.19 10.13
CA VAL A 183 -3.66 1.87 10.22
C VAL A 183 -2.86 3.01 9.60
N THR A 184 -2.01 3.65 10.41
CA THR A 184 -1.15 4.77 9.99
C THR A 184 0.33 4.44 9.97
N ASP A 185 0.71 3.30 10.55
CA ASP A 185 2.06 2.75 10.43
C ASP A 185 2.07 1.21 10.53
N PHE A 186 3.13 0.62 9.93
CA PHE A 186 3.49 -0.79 10.06
C PHE A 186 4.87 -0.88 10.70
N ASN A 187 4.93 -1.21 11.98
CA ASN A 187 6.14 -1.19 12.80
C ASN A 187 6.85 -2.55 12.92
N GLY A 188 6.72 -3.39 11.91
CA GLY A 188 7.39 -4.69 11.85
C GLY A 188 6.55 -5.75 11.17
N GLY A 189 7.05 -6.98 11.21
CA GLY A 189 6.38 -8.13 10.64
C GLY A 189 6.95 -8.58 9.30
N ASN A 190 6.32 -9.60 8.72
CA ASN A 190 6.75 -10.22 7.48
C ASN A 190 5.57 -10.79 6.69
N SER A 191 5.88 -11.26 5.48
CA SER A 191 4.95 -12.03 4.65
C SER A 191 5.64 -13.20 3.99
N ASN A 192 4.89 -14.26 3.75
CA ASN A 192 5.35 -15.43 3.01
C ASN A 192 5.06 -15.24 1.51
N PRO A 193 6.06 -15.16 0.64
CA PRO A 193 5.84 -14.94 -0.78
C PRO A 193 5.18 -16.13 -1.50
N VAL A 194 5.30 -17.34 -0.95
CA VAL A 194 4.72 -18.56 -1.57
C VAL A 194 3.23 -18.65 -1.28
N THR A 195 2.83 -18.44 -0.02
CA THR A 195 1.44 -18.61 0.41
C THR A 195 0.64 -17.31 0.38
N GLY A 196 1.31 -16.16 0.47
CA GLY A 196 0.68 -14.85 0.60
C GLY A 196 0.25 -14.51 2.03
N ASP A 197 0.58 -15.33 3.02
CA ASP A 197 0.27 -15.04 4.42
C ASP A 197 1.14 -13.90 4.94
N PHE A 198 0.57 -13.07 5.80
CA PHE A 198 1.27 -11.95 6.41
C PHE A 198 0.91 -11.76 7.88
N SER A 199 1.83 -11.15 8.62
CA SER A 199 1.63 -10.67 9.97
C SER A 199 2.42 -9.39 10.15
N TYR A 200 1.73 -8.27 10.38
CA TYR A 200 2.33 -6.95 10.53
C TYR A 200 1.96 -6.32 11.86
N GLY A 201 2.96 -5.83 12.60
CA GLY A 201 2.72 -4.92 13.72
C GLY A 201 2.16 -3.60 13.20
N ILE A 202 1.18 -3.03 13.89
CA ILE A 202 0.52 -1.80 13.44
C ILE A 202 0.45 -0.75 14.55
N GLU A 203 0.44 0.51 14.11
CA GLU A 203 0.00 1.67 14.87
C GLU A 203 -1.08 2.42 14.10
N GLY A 204 -1.97 3.06 14.83
CA GLY A 204 -3.04 3.79 14.18
C GLY A 204 -4.09 4.30 15.15
N TYR A 205 -5.35 4.22 14.74
CA TYR A 205 -6.45 4.78 15.51
C TYR A 205 -7.69 3.88 15.42
N TRP A 206 -8.37 3.73 16.54
CA TRP A 206 -9.74 3.26 16.57
C TRP A 206 -10.67 4.38 16.10
N PHE A 207 -11.57 4.09 15.17
CA PHE A 207 -12.57 5.05 14.70
C PHE A 207 -13.98 4.49 14.81
N GLU A 208 -14.95 5.37 15.13
CA GLU A 208 -16.38 5.09 15.22
C GLU A 208 -17.15 6.23 14.54
N ASP A 209 -18.24 5.90 13.88
CA ASP A 209 -19.06 6.86 13.12
C ASP A 209 -18.22 7.75 12.19
N GLY A 210 -17.18 7.17 11.59
CA GLY A 210 -16.26 7.86 10.69
C GLY A 210 -15.29 8.84 11.38
N LYS A 211 -15.22 8.85 12.71
CA LYS A 211 -14.37 9.76 13.48
C LYS A 211 -13.33 8.99 14.30
N ILE A 212 -12.13 9.53 14.37
CA ILE A 212 -11.08 9.01 15.26
C ILE A 212 -11.51 9.19 16.71
N VAL A 213 -11.46 8.10 17.49
CA VAL A 213 -11.84 8.06 18.90
C VAL A 213 -10.60 8.03 19.81
N ARG A 214 -9.65 7.11 19.52
CA ARG A 214 -8.43 6.97 20.32
C ARG A 214 -7.30 6.36 19.50
N PRO A 215 -6.03 6.60 19.87
CA PRO A 215 -4.91 5.91 19.27
C PRO A 215 -4.88 4.42 19.69
N VAL A 216 -4.30 3.59 18.81
CA VAL A 216 -4.05 2.16 19.05
C VAL A 216 -2.63 1.79 18.63
N SER A 217 -1.99 0.94 19.43
CA SER A 217 -0.65 0.38 19.15
C SER A 217 -0.51 -1.02 19.75
N GLY A 218 0.63 -1.67 19.53
CA GLY A 218 0.90 -3.00 20.08
C GLY A 218 -0.01 -4.09 19.53
N MET A 219 -0.54 -3.92 18.33
CA MET A 219 -1.42 -4.89 17.68
C MET A 219 -0.76 -5.51 16.45
N LEU A 220 -1.20 -6.71 16.11
CA LEU A 220 -0.87 -7.38 14.85
C LEU A 220 -2.09 -7.37 13.92
N MET A 221 -1.87 -6.99 12.68
CA MET A 221 -2.77 -7.22 11.54
C MET A 221 -2.31 -8.48 10.81
N THR A 222 -3.16 -9.50 10.75
CA THR A 222 -2.80 -10.80 10.17
C THR A 222 -3.77 -11.21 9.07
N GLY A 223 -3.29 -12.03 8.14
CA GLY A 223 -4.13 -12.56 7.08
C GLY A 223 -3.35 -13.15 5.92
N ASN A 224 -4.06 -13.29 4.81
CA ASN A 224 -3.53 -13.71 3.52
C ASN A 224 -3.86 -12.65 2.47
N PHE A 225 -2.93 -12.28 1.60
CA PHE A 225 -3.11 -11.20 0.62
C PHE A 225 -4.29 -11.46 -0.33
N LEU A 226 -4.50 -12.68 -0.81
CA LEU A 226 -5.64 -12.95 -1.70
C LEU A 226 -6.97 -12.74 -0.97
N THR A 227 -7.06 -13.22 0.28
CA THR A 227 -8.24 -13.01 1.12
C THR A 227 -8.43 -11.54 1.47
N LEU A 228 -7.37 -10.82 1.85
CA LEU A 228 -7.43 -9.39 2.17
C LEU A 228 -7.98 -8.60 0.97
N TRP A 229 -7.36 -8.77 -0.20
CA TRP A 229 -7.75 -8.04 -1.40
C TRP A 229 -9.16 -8.42 -1.91
N SER A 230 -9.62 -9.66 -1.68
CA SER A 230 -11.00 -10.06 -2.00
C SER A 230 -12.04 -9.28 -1.18
N ARG A 231 -11.63 -8.69 -0.06
CA ARG A 231 -12.47 -7.90 0.86
C ARG A 231 -12.29 -6.39 0.71
N LEU A 232 -11.72 -5.93 -0.42
CA LEU A 232 -11.58 -4.50 -0.72
C LEU A 232 -12.95 -3.81 -0.73
N LEU A 233 -13.12 -2.80 0.13
CA LEU A 233 -14.33 -1.98 0.24
C LEU A 233 -14.22 -0.68 -0.54
N ALA A 234 -13.03 -0.07 -0.55
CA ALA A 234 -12.78 1.16 -1.26
C ALA A 234 -11.28 1.37 -1.51
N ALA A 235 -10.97 2.07 -2.60
CA ALA A 235 -9.69 2.70 -2.87
C ALA A 235 -9.94 4.19 -3.10
N GLY A 236 -9.25 5.05 -2.39
CA GLY A 236 -9.38 6.50 -2.43
C GLY A 236 -8.82 7.14 -3.70
N ASP A 237 -8.71 8.47 -3.65
CA ASP A 237 -8.10 9.29 -4.71
C ASP A 237 -7.05 10.24 -4.11
N ASP A 238 -6.53 9.89 -2.96
CA ASP A 238 -5.63 10.69 -2.12
C ASP A 238 -4.18 10.17 -2.12
N ALA A 239 -3.78 9.44 -3.18
CA ALA A 239 -2.41 8.95 -3.33
C ALA A 239 -1.41 10.13 -3.37
N ARG A 240 -0.31 10.01 -2.60
CA ARG A 240 0.72 11.06 -2.52
C ARG A 240 1.63 11.04 -3.76
N PRO A 241 1.73 12.16 -4.51
CA PRO A 241 2.57 12.24 -5.72
C PRO A 241 4.07 12.04 -5.48
N CYS A 242 4.56 12.27 -4.26
CA CYS A 242 5.96 12.06 -3.88
C CYS A 242 6.35 10.58 -3.75
N GLN A 243 5.37 9.66 -3.64
CA GLN A 243 5.63 8.23 -3.49
C GLN A 243 5.95 7.56 -4.82
N THR A 244 6.78 6.50 -4.75
CA THR A 244 7.12 5.67 -5.92
C THR A 244 5.95 4.83 -6.41
N LYS A 245 5.03 4.50 -5.54
CA LYS A 245 3.78 3.80 -5.82
C LYS A 245 2.60 4.71 -5.47
N LEU A 246 1.76 4.98 -6.43
CA LEU A 246 0.58 5.85 -6.25
C LEU A 246 -0.58 5.01 -5.69
N VAL A 247 -0.49 4.74 -4.40
CA VAL A 247 -1.51 3.95 -3.69
C VAL A 247 -2.26 4.89 -2.75
N PRO A 248 -3.57 5.07 -2.96
CA PRO A 248 -4.40 5.90 -2.09
C PRO A 248 -4.76 5.18 -0.79
N THR A 249 -5.51 5.83 0.07
CA THR A 249 -6.16 5.19 1.21
C THR A 249 -6.99 4.00 0.75
N LEU A 250 -6.79 2.84 1.39
CA LEU A 250 -7.48 1.59 1.08
C LEU A 250 -8.34 1.16 2.27
N ALA A 251 -9.52 0.59 1.99
CA ALA A 251 -10.37 0.01 3.02
C ALA A 251 -10.69 -1.45 2.73
N PHE A 252 -10.63 -2.30 3.76
CA PHE A 252 -10.88 -3.73 3.68
C PHE A 252 -11.83 -4.17 4.80
N ALA A 253 -12.78 -5.07 4.48
CA ALA A 253 -13.67 -5.66 5.46
C ALA A 253 -13.02 -6.81 6.22
N GLU A 254 -13.48 -7.06 7.45
CA GLU A 254 -13.22 -8.27 8.24
C GLU A 254 -11.75 -8.70 8.31
N VAL A 255 -10.86 -7.76 8.59
CA VAL A 255 -9.44 -8.02 8.79
C VAL A 255 -9.21 -8.49 10.22
N ASP A 256 -8.38 -9.50 10.40
CA ASP A 256 -8.04 -10.05 11.71
C ASP A 256 -6.97 -9.19 12.40
N PHE A 257 -7.29 -8.76 13.63
CA PHE A 257 -6.38 -8.03 14.53
C PHE A 257 -6.26 -8.76 15.86
N SER A 258 -5.04 -8.80 16.38
CA SER A 258 -4.74 -9.31 17.74
C SER A 258 -3.79 -8.36 18.46
N GLY A 259 -3.98 -8.17 19.74
CA GLY A 259 -3.15 -7.38 20.64
C GLY A 259 -2.70 -8.21 21.83
#